data_4ddfa3db6e758a012d049fde3402351d
#
_entry.id   4ddfa3db6e758a012d049fde3402351d
#
_cell.length_a   1.000
_cell.length_b   1.000
_cell.length_c   1.000
_cell.angle_alpha   90.00
_cell.angle_beta   90.00
_cell.angle_gamma   90.00
#
_symmetry.space_group_name_H-M   'P 1'
#
loop_
_entity.id
_entity.type
_entity.pdbx_description
1 polymer ?
#
loop_
_entity_poly.entity_id
_entity_poly.type
_entity_poly.pdbx_seq_one_letter_code
_entity_poly.pdbx_strand_id
1 'polypeptide(L)'
;MRHRTLTRPRNNSTLLPVRGPRSLPLQSALRLRADPAQFAENLRADYGDIAFITVLGRNIVIVQGPEALGELVRDADRAFRNEPVYGFALGTLFERGILLMDTEEHRKHRRIMQAAFTADRLAGYQDQLNSLAAEATMRFTRGPDVDMRTELKAMALDVALELFVGEKLSRDDADRMNAAFVDLIEAGSALVRVRLPGTMWARGHRARGVVDEFFSALLPARRSADGPDLMSALCHARDDDGSQLSDQQVVDLMRFMLFAAHDTATIAMTSMAYRLGRDARWRARVVDEAQRLGEAPSAATLKQSDVYQAVFKESLRLRPPVPVIPRAAIADTSIGGHFIPKGTFVIAVSASNHRIPEIWPRPDFFDPERFMPENAERRHRLAWAPFGGGAHQCIGMNFSYLEAATAIHHMARRLDWTVDSDDYERRDVALTANVGFSAAVTDARERSDTRR
;
A
#
# COMPACT_ATOMS: atom_id res chain seq x y z
N MET A 1 21.00 -17.23 24.37
CA MET A 1 19.61 -16.93 24.85
C MET A 1 18.79 -18.20 24.96
N ARG A 2 17.91 -18.31 25.97
CA ARG A 2 17.00 -19.47 26.07
C ARG A 2 15.90 -19.30 25.02
N HIS A 3 15.85 -20.24 24.05
CA HIS A 3 14.82 -20.23 22.96
C HIS A 3 13.67 -21.19 23.32
N ARG A 4 12.52 -20.91 22.71
CA ARG A 4 11.37 -21.83 22.69
C ARG A 4 11.23 -22.40 21.29
N THR A 5 10.57 -23.52 21.18
CA THR A 5 10.13 -24.07 19.89
C THR A 5 8.62 -24.01 19.80
N LEU A 6 8.10 -23.68 18.63
CA LEU A 6 6.71 -23.94 18.30
C LEU A 6 6.46 -25.46 18.27
N THR A 7 5.26 -25.90 18.05
CA THR A 7 4.92 -27.33 17.97
C THR A 7 5.90 -28.07 17.06
N ARG A 8 6.35 -29.26 17.51
CA ARG A 8 7.21 -30.12 16.72
C ARG A 8 6.41 -30.84 15.64
N PRO A 9 6.98 -31.07 14.45
CA PRO A 9 6.35 -31.91 13.44
C PRO A 9 6.23 -33.38 13.98
N ARG A 10 5.43 -34.19 13.31
CA ARG A 10 5.28 -35.64 13.65
C ARG A 10 6.62 -36.36 13.52
N ASN A 11 6.79 -37.44 14.27
CA ASN A 11 8.06 -38.13 14.46
C ASN A 11 8.83 -38.62 13.22
N ASN A 12 8.23 -38.66 12.04
CA ASN A 12 8.88 -39.05 10.78
C ASN A 12 9.07 -37.92 9.80
N SER A 13 8.88 -36.67 10.22
CA SER A 13 9.02 -35.50 9.36
C SER A 13 10.48 -35.00 9.34
N THR A 14 10.95 -34.61 8.15
CA THR A 14 12.25 -33.94 7.97
C THR A 14 12.18 -32.44 8.26
N LEU A 15 10.98 -31.89 8.52
CA LEU A 15 10.77 -30.49 8.79
C LEU A 15 11.33 -30.07 10.13
N LEU A 16 11.92 -28.88 10.18
CA LEU A 16 12.42 -28.28 11.40
C LEU A 16 11.29 -27.61 12.20
N PRO A 17 11.34 -27.63 13.54
CA PRO A 17 10.42 -26.82 14.34
C PRO A 17 10.82 -25.36 14.28
N VAL A 18 9.85 -24.44 14.19
CA VAL A 18 10.12 -23.00 14.26
C VAL A 18 10.62 -22.62 15.65
N ARG A 19 11.69 -21.82 15.72
CA ARG A 19 12.29 -21.31 16.96
C ARG A 19 11.90 -19.85 17.19
N GLY A 20 11.94 -19.42 18.45
CA GLY A 20 11.67 -18.03 18.78
C GLY A 20 12.06 -17.68 20.21
N PRO A 21 12.00 -16.39 20.59
CA PRO A 21 12.41 -15.89 21.88
C PRO A 21 11.49 -16.36 23.02
N ARG A 22 12.06 -16.45 24.21
CA ARG A 22 11.31 -16.51 25.47
C ARG A 22 11.00 -15.08 25.95
N SER A 23 10.20 -14.37 25.22
CA SER A 23 9.75 -13.02 25.63
C SER A 23 8.37 -13.08 26.28
N LEU A 24 8.09 -12.11 27.15
CA LEU A 24 6.73 -11.88 27.61
C LEU A 24 5.87 -11.45 26.43
N PRO A 25 4.62 -11.94 26.30
CA PRO A 25 3.74 -11.63 25.17
C PRO A 25 3.56 -10.14 24.93
N LEU A 26 3.48 -9.33 26.00
CA LEU A 26 3.36 -7.87 25.90
C LEU A 26 4.65 -7.22 25.38
N GLN A 27 5.81 -7.72 25.76
CA GLN A 27 7.12 -7.18 25.35
C GLN A 27 7.32 -7.33 23.83
N SER A 28 6.96 -8.50 23.26
CA SER A 28 7.02 -8.72 21.81
C SER A 28 6.05 -7.80 21.05
N ALA A 29 4.83 -7.61 21.58
CA ALA A 29 3.85 -6.71 20.98
C ALA A 29 4.33 -5.25 20.97
N LEU A 30 4.90 -4.78 22.07
CA LEU A 30 5.42 -3.42 22.19
C LEU A 30 6.60 -3.17 21.23
N ARG A 31 7.55 -4.11 21.14
CA ARG A 31 8.70 -4.01 20.24
C ARG A 31 8.27 -4.06 18.77
N LEU A 32 7.37 -4.96 18.42
CA LEU A 32 6.82 -5.06 17.08
C LEU A 32 6.07 -3.77 16.67
N ARG A 33 5.42 -3.12 17.64
CA ARG A 33 4.71 -1.85 17.40
C ARG A 33 5.67 -0.67 17.29
N ALA A 34 6.73 -0.62 18.11
CA ALA A 34 7.67 0.49 18.18
C ALA A 34 8.53 0.60 16.90
N ASP A 35 9.08 -0.53 16.43
CA ASP A 35 9.86 -0.61 15.20
C ASP A 35 9.76 -2.02 14.60
N PRO A 36 8.79 -2.27 13.70
CA PRO A 36 8.60 -3.57 13.07
C PRO A 36 9.80 -4.05 12.26
N ALA A 37 10.49 -3.14 11.57
CA ALA A 37 11.62 -3.48 10.70
C ALA A 37 12.82 -3.90 11.54
N GLN A 38 13.25 -3.08 12.50
CA GLN A 38 14.36 -3.41 13.39
C GLN A 38 14.06 -4.65 14.24
N PHE A 39 12.80 -4.80 14.69
CA PHE A 39 12.41 -6.01 15.42
C PHE A 39 12.55 -7.27 14.55
N ALA A 40 12.12 -7.20 13.29
CA ALA A 40 12.24 -8.31 12.35
C ALA A 40 13.70 -8.62 12.02
N GLU A 41 14.54 -7.60 11.81
CA GLU A 41 15.99 -7.76 11.58
C GLU A 41 16.69 -8.47 12.77
N ASN A 42 16.42 -8.02 14.00
CA ASN A 42 16.95 -8.66 15.21
C ASN A 42 16.48 -10.11 15.34
N LEU A 43 15.22 -10.37 14.97
CA LEU A 43 14.67 -11.73 15.02
C LEU A 43 15.35 -12.63 13.97
N ARG A 44 15.64 -12.08 12.77
CA ARG A 44 16.36 -12.79 11.71
C ARG A 44 17.79 -13.10 12.11
N ALA A 45 18.48 -12.14 12.73
CA ALA A 45 19.86 -12.34 13.20
C ALA A 45 19.96 -13.44 14.27
N ASP A 46 18.98 -13.54 15.16
CA ASP A 46 18.98 -14.50 16.26
C ASP A 46 18.47 -15.91 15.86
N TYR A 47 17.52 -16.00 14.91
CA TYR A 47 16.77 -17.23 14.63
C TYR A 47 16.71 -17.64 13.17
N GLY A 48 17.20 -16.80 12.25
CA GLY A 48 17.09 -17.00 10.80
C GLY A 48 15.78 -16.45 10.22
N ASP A 49 15.54 -16.79 8.97
CA ASP A 49 14.43 -16.22 8.16
C ASP A 49 13.03 -16.62 8.67
N ILE A 50 12.95 -17.74 9.40
CA ILE A 50 11.69 -18.26 9.94
C ILE A 50 11.79 -18.33 11.47
N ALA A 51 11.04 -17.47 12.14
CA ALA A 51 11.01 -17.41 13.59
C ALA A 51 9.58 -17.25 14.10
N PHE A 52 9.30 -17.50 15.37
CA PHE A 52 7.99 -17.18 15.93
C PHE A 52 8.10 -16.25 17.13
N ILE A 53 7.04 -15.48 17.33
CA ILE A 53 6.83 -14.65 18.51
C ILE A 53 5.48 -14.99 19.14
N THR A 54 5.30 -14.61 20.41
CA THR A 54 3.99 -14.72 21.06
C THR A 54 3.47 -13.32 21.34
N VAL A 55 2.31 -12.99 20.80
CA VAL A 55 1.62 -11.71 20.99
C VAL A 55 0.23 -12.00 21.55
N LEU A 56 -0.10 -11.42 22.71
CA LEU A 56 -1.41 -11.61 23.38
C LEU A 56 -1.86 -13.09 23.47
N GLY A 57 -0.92 -13.98 23.78
CA GLY A 57 -1.18 -15.41 23.90
C GLY A 57 -1.27 -16.20 22.60
N ARG A 58 -1.16 -15.54 21.43
CA ARG A 58 -1.13 -16.21 20.12
C ARG A 58 0.29 -16.31 19.59
N ASN A 59 0.63 -17.45 19.03
CA ASN A 59 1.90 -17.64 18.33
C ASN A 59 1.74 -17.14 16.90
N ILE A 60 2.70 -16.29 16.48
CA ILE A 60 2.77 -15.71 15.14
C ILE A 60 4.12 -16.09 14.57
N VAL A 61 4.14 -16.73 13.42
CA VAL A 61 5.36 -17.01 12.67
C VAL A 61 5.71 -15.79 11.82
N ILE A 62 6.93 -15.31 11.99
CA ILE A 62 7.52 -14.23 11.20
C ILE A 62 8.35 -14.85 10.10
N VAL A 63 8.07 -14.43 8.86
CA VAL A 63 8.73 -14.92 7.66
C VAL A 63 9.52 -13.77 7.04
N GLN A 64 10.77 -14.01 6.74
CA GLN A 64 11.69 -13.08 6.12
C GLN A 64 12.46 -13.78 5.00
N GLY A 65 13.16 -13.00 4.18
CA GLY A 65 13.81 -13.53 2.99
C GLY A 65 12.88 -13.70 1.80
N PRO A 66 13.38 -13.43 0.59
CA PRO A 66 12.57 -13.47 -0.64
C PRO A 66 12.11 -14.87 -1.01
N GLU A 67 12.88 -15.91 -0.70
CA GLU A 67 12.56 -17.31 -0.96
C GLU A 67 11.37 -17.76 -0.09
N ALA A 68 11.43 -17.50 1.21
CA ALA A 68 10.38 -17.88 2.15
C ALA A 68 9.09 -17.07 1.92
N LEU A 69 9.21 -15.78 1.58
CA LEU A 69 8.08 -14.99 1.09
C LEU A 69 7.49 -15.61 -0.19
N GLY A 70 8.35 -16.11 -1.09
CA GLY A 70 7.94 -16.79 -2.32
C GLY A 70 7.11 -18.03 -2.06
N GLU A 71 7.48 -18.84 -1.07
CA GLU A 71 6.69 -20.01 -0.68
C GLU A 71 5.32 -19.60 -0.11
N LEU A 72 5.30 -18.62 0.79
CA LEU A 72 4.06 -18.12 1.40
C LEU A 72 3.05 -17.57 0.35
N VAL A 73 3.52 -16.75 -0.60
CA VAL A 73 2.62 -16.11 -1.57
C VAL A 73 2.24 -17.04 -2.74
N ARG A 74 3.05 -18.07 -3.02
CA ARG A 74 2.73 -19.09 -4.00
C ARG A 74 1.67 -20.07 -3.48
N ASP A 75 1.75 -20.39 -2.18
CA ASP A 75 0.81 -21.24 -1.47
C ASP A 75 0.44 -22.52 -2.27
N ALA A 76 1.46 -23.29 -2.64
CA ALA A 76 1.30 -24.46 -3.51
C ALA A 76 0.30 -25.48 -2.93
N ASP A 77 0.31 -25.66 -1.62
CA ASP A 77 -0.57 -26.57 -0.89
C ASP A 77 -1.95 -26.00 -0.58
N ARG A 78 -2.19 -24.72 -0.96
CA ARG A 78 -3.41 -23.97 -0.63
C ARG A 78 -3.75 -23.98 0.86
N ALA A 79 -2.71 -23.94 1.70
CA ALA A 79 -2.78 -24.05 3.14
C ALA A 79 -2.97 -22.72 3.85
N PHE A 80 -2.88 -21.59 3.14
CA PHE A 80 -2.97 -20.25 3.70
C PHE A 80 -4.23 -19.52 3.27
N ARG A 81 -4.76 -18.68 4.18
CA ARG A 81 -5.93 -17.82 3.93
C ARG A 81 -5.71 -16.41 4.46
N ASN A 82 -6.33 -15.46 3.80
CA ASN A 82 -6.36 -14.05 4.18
C ASN A 82 -7.45 -13.77 5.21
N GLU A 83 -8.64 -14.30 5.00
CA GLU A 83 -9.84 -13.96 5.75
C GLU A 83 -9.63 -14.05 7.27
N PRO A 84 -9.07 -15.14 7.85
CA PRO A 84 -8.98 -15.25 9.31
C PRO A 84 -8.12 -14.16 9.97
N VAL A 85 -7.21 -13.53 9.23
CA VAL A 85 -6.33 -12.47 9.75
C VAL A 85 -6.92 -11.09 9.46
N TYR A 86 -7.23 -10.82 8.20
CA TYR A 86 -7.81 -9.53 7.82
C TYR A 86 -9.25 -9.35 8.31
N GLY A 87 -10.02 -10.43 8.39
CA GLY A 87 -11.36 -10.40 8.96
C GLY A 87 -11.38 -9.95 10.41
N PHE A 88 -10.35 -10.32 11.21
CA PHE A 88 -10.20 -9.79 12.56
C PHE A 88 -9.98 -8.28 12.56
N ALA A 89 -9.19 -7.72 11.65
CA ALA A 89 -8.87 -6.29 11.60
C ALA A 89 -9.97 -5.46 10.90
N LEU A 90 -10.46 -5.92 9.77
CA LEU A 90 -11.25 -5.15 8.82
C LEU A 90 -12.69 -5.68 8.63
N GLY A 91 -12.97 -6.94 9.04
CA GLY A 91 -14.12 -7.71 8.62
C GLY A 91 -15.47 -7.01 8.70
N THR A 92 -15.80 -6.34 9.81
CA THR A 92 -17.11 -5.69 9.96
C THR A 92 -17.19 -4.29 9.34
N LEU A 93 -16.05 -3.72 8.94
CA LEU A 93 -15.99 -2.41 8.29
C LEU A 93 -15.92 -2.54 6.77
N PHE A 94 -15.21 -3.57 6.31
CA PHE A 94 -14.93 -3.84 4.90
C PHE A 94 -15.34 -5.25 4.49
N GLU A 95 -16.47 -5.72 5.02
CA GLU A 95 -17.07 -7.01 4.64
C GLU A 95 -17.05 -7.17 3.10
N ARG A 96 -16.67 -8.37 2.64
CA ARG A 96 -16.59 -8.71 1.21
C ARG A 96 -15.67 -7.82 0.37
N GLY A 97 -14.73 -7.09 0.98
CA GLY A 97 -13.61 -6.52 0.23
C GLY A 97 -12.71 -7.63 -0.33
N ILE A 98 -12.13 -7.44 -1.52
CA ILE A 98 -11.35 -8.49 -2.21
C ILE A 98 -10.21 -9.08 -1.38
N LEU A 99 -9.64 -8.33 -0.44
CA LEU A 99 -8.59 -8.80 0.45
C LEU A 99 -9.09 -9.82 1.49
N LEU A 100 -10.38 -9.77 1.81
CA LEU A 100 -11.06 -10.64 2.78
C LEU A 100 -11.70 -11.87 2.10
N MET A 101 -11.56 -11.99 0.80
CA MET A 101 -12.02 -13.14 0.05
C MET A 101 -10.86 -14.13 -0.16
N ASP A 102 -11.19 -15.41 -0.25
CA ASP A 102 -10.22 -16.45 -0.54
C ASP A 102 -10.73 -17.36 -1.67
N THR A 103 -9.82 -18.15 -2.25
CA THR A 103 -10.09 -19.23 -3.22
C THR A 103 -10.89 -18.78 -4.46
N GLU A 104 -12.02 -19.44 -4.75
CA GLU A 104 -12.82 -19.21 -5.96
C GLU A 104 -13.52 -17.85 -5.95
N GLU A 105 -14.06 -17.45 -4.80
CA GLU A 105 -14.70 -16.15 -4.65
C GLU A 105 -13.71 -15.01 -4.97
N HIS A 106 -12.48 -15.08 -4.40
CA HIS A 106 -11.42 -14.14 -4.71
C HIS A 106 -11.09 -14.12 -6.21
N ARG A 107 -10.94 -15.30 -6.84
CA ARG A 107 -10.61 -15.40 -8.27
C ARG A 107 -11.67 -14.76 -9.16
N LYS A 108 -12.95 -15.04 -8.86
CA LYS A 108 -14.08 -14.47 -9.58
C LYS A 108 -14.07 -12.93 -9.51
N HIS A 109 -14.08 -12.38 -8.31
CA HIS A 109 -14.11 -10.93 -8.11
C HIS A 109 -12.84 -10.24 -8.66
N ARG A 110 -11.67 -10.85 -8.48
CA ARG A 110 -10.42 -10.32 -9.02
C ARG A 110 -10.44 -10.21 -10.54
N ARG A 111 -10.96 -11.24 -11.24
CA ARG A 111 -11.06 -11.22 -12.71
C ARG A 111 -11.95 -10.07 -13.20
N ILE A 112 -13.08 -9.88 -12.57
CA ILE A 112 -13.98 -8.77 -12.85
C ILE A 112 -13.27 -7.43 -12.64
N MET A 113 -12.64 -7.26 -11.49
CA MET A 113 -11.94 -6.01 -11.15
C MET A 113 -10.75 -5.74 -12.08
N GLN A 114 -10.03 -6.78 -12.53
CA GLN A 114 -8.89 -6.60 -13.44
C GLN A 114 -9.27 -5.92 -14.76
N ALA A 115 -10.53 -6.07 -15.21
CA ALA A 115 -11.00 -5.40 -16.42
C ALA A 115 -10.90 -3.86 -16.34
N ALA A 116 -10.98 -3.29 -15.15
CA ALA A 116 -10.83 -1.85 -14.92
C ALA A 116 -9.36 -1.39 -14.83
N PHE A 117 -8.40 -2.31 -14.74
CA PHE A 117 -6.95 -2.01 -14.62
C PHE A 117 -6.14 -2.51 -15.82
N THR A 118 -6.79 -2.70 -16.97
CA THR A 118 -6.11 -3.03 -18.23
C THR A 118 -5.24 -1.87 -18.71
N ALA A 119 -4.27 -2.15 -19.58
CA ALA A 119 -3.39 -1.12 -20.12
C ALA A 119 -4.16 0.00 -20.84
N ASP A 120 -5.22 -0.37 -21.59
CA ASP A 120 -6.06 0.60 -22.31
C ASP A 120 -6.88 1.48 -21.36
N ARG A 121 -7.46 0.90 -20.30
CA ARG A 121 -8.17 1.69 -19.27
C ARG A 121 -7.22 2.64 -18.56
N LEU A 122 -6.02 2.17 -18.18
CA LEU A 122 -5.00 3.02 -17.55
C LEU A 122 -4.52 4.14 -18.47
N ALA A 123 -4.41 3.89 -19.77
CA ALA A 123 -4.12 4.93 -20.76
C ALA A 123 -5.25 5.96 -20.84
N GLY A 124 -6.50 5.50 -20.78
CA GLY A 124 -7.68 6.39 -20.76
C GLY A 124 -7.77 7.28 -19.51
N TYR A 125 -7.25 6.84 -18.36
CA TYR A 125 -7.22 7.64 -17.13
C TYR A 125 -6.12 8.73 -17.15
N GLN A 126 -5.11 8.62 -18.03
CA GLN A 126 -3.90 9.43 -17.91
C GLN A 126 -4.14 10.92 -18.13
N ASP A 127 -5.00 11.31 -19.06
CA ASP A 127 -5.31 12.72 -19.31
C ASP A 127 -6.02 13.36 -18.11
N GLN A 128 -6.91 12.61 -17.48
CA GLN A 128 -7.59 13.05 -16.25
C GLN A 128 -6.61 13.11 -15.07
N LEU A 129 -5.70 12.14 -14.92
CA LEU A 129 -4.62 12.18 -13.92
C LEU A 129 -3.74 13.43 -14.11
N ASN A 130 -3.36 13.77 -15.34
CA ASN A 130 -2.60 14.97 -15.64
C ASN A 130 -3.35 16.23 -15.20
N SER A 131 -4.64 16.34 -15.53
CA SER A 131 -5.47 17.49 -15.17
C SER A 131 -5.59 17.65 -13.66
N LEU A 132 -5.93 16.56 -12.95
CA LEU A 132 -6.08 16.55 -11.49
C LEU A 132 -4.78 16.89 -10.77
N ALA A 133 -3.66 16.29 -11.19
CA ALA A 133 -2.36 16.56 -10.59
C ALA A 133 -1.90 18.01 -10.87
N ALA A 134 -2.17 18.55 -12.07
CA ALA A 134 -1.88 19.94 -12.40
C ALA A 134 -2.69 20.90 -11.53
N GLU A 135 -4.01 20.70 -11.42
CA GLU A 135 -4.90 21.51 -10.59
C GLU A 135 -4.53 21.45 -9.11
N ALA A 136 -4.28 20.24 -8.59
CA ALA A 136 -3.86 20.07 -7.21
C ALA A 136 -2.54 20.80 -6.94
N THR A 137 -1.54 20.66 -7.81
CA THR A 137 -0.24 21.31 -7.65
C THR A 137 -0.34 22.84 -7.70
N MET A 138 -1.27 23.41 -8.47
CA MET A 138 -1.53 24.86 -8.46
C MET A 138 -2.12 25.32 -7.11
N ARG A 139 -2.92 24.49 -6.46
CA ARG A 139 -3.53 24.77 -5.17
C ARG A 139 -2.61 24.55 -3.97
N PHE A 140 -1.49 23.81 -4.13
CA PHE A 140 -0.55 23.53 -3.03
C PHE A 140 -0.16 24.83 -2.34
N THR A 141 -0.13 24.81 -1.02
CA THR A 141 0.35 25.91 -0.20
C THR A 141 1.82 26.22 -0.51
N ARG A 142 2.21 27.50 -0.48
CA ARG A 142 3.60 27.97 -0.54
C ARG A 142 3.99 28.54 0.79
N GLY A 143 5.23 28.32 1.20
CA GLY A 143 5.74 28.81 2.47
C GLY A 143 6.89 27.96 3.02
N PRO A 144 7.44 28.37 4.15
CA PRO A 144 8.60 27.71 4.75
C PRO A 144 8.25 26.40 5.49
N ASP A 145 6.97 26.16 5.78
CA ASP A 145 6.51 25.04 6.63
C ASP A 145 5.17 24.47 6.11
N VAL A 146 5.22 23.80 4.95
CA VAL A 146 4.06 23.22 4.30
C VAL A 146 3.95 21.74 4.66
N ASP A 147 2.80 21.31 5.19
CA ASP A 147 2.50 19.88 5.40
C ASP A 147 2.25 19.18 4.05
N MET A 148 3.30 18.59 3.50
CA MET A 148 3.27 17.90 2.20
C MET A 148 2.34 16.71 2.19
N ARG A 149 2.12 16.05 3.32
CA ARG A 149 1.21 14.93 3.38
C ARG A 149 -0.24 15.36 3.20
N THR A 150 -0.64 16.46 3.83
CA THR A 150 -1.99 17.01 3.68
C THR A 150 -2.27 17.39 2.23
N GLU A 151 -1.34 18.03 1.54
CA GLU A 151 -1.46 18.41 0.14
C GLU A 151 -1.58 17.17 -0.78
N LEU A 152 -0.70 16.19 -0.60
CA LEU A 152 -0.69 14.95 -1.40
C LEU A 152 -1.91 14.06 -1.10
N LYS A 153 -2.40 14.08 0.14
CA LYS A 153 -3.61 13.34 0.53
C LYS A 153 -4.85 13.91 -0.16
N ALA A 154 -4.95 15.22 -0.23
CA ALA A 154 -6.05 15.88 -0.96
C ALA A 154 -6.00 15.51 -2.45
N MET A 155 -4.82 15.53 -3.08
CA MET A 155 -4.65 15.10 -4.47
C MET A 155 -5.07 13.63 -4.68
N ALA A 156 -4.65 12.72 -3.80
CA ALA A 156 -5.02 11.30 -3.90
C ALA A 156 -6.53 11.09 -3.77
N LEU A 157 -7.20 11.90 -2.95
CA LEU A 157 -8.65 11.85 -2.80
C LEU A 157 -9.37 12.33 -4.06
N ASP A 158 -8.95 13.46 -4.62
CA ASP A 158 -9.50 13.99 -5.89
C ASP A 158 -9.39 12.92 -6.99
N VAL A 159 -8.20 12.28 -7.11
CA VAL A 159 -7.96 11.19 -8.07
C VAL A 159 -8.89 10.00 -7.82
N ALA A 160 -9.02 9.54 -6.57
CA ALA A 160 -9.85 8.40 -6.24
C ALA A 160 -11.34 8.66 -6.52
N LEU A 161 -11.83 9.86 -6.23
CA LEU A 161 -13.22 10.21 -6.47
C LEU A 161 -13.54 10.37 -7.95
N GLU A 162 -12.71 11.10 -8.70
CA GLU A 162 -13.01 11.34 -10.11
C GLU A 162 -12.77 10.11 -11.00
N LEU A 163 -11.69 9.34 -10.76
CA LEU A 163 -11.37 8.20 -11.62
C LEU A 163 -12.12 6.92 -11.23
N PHE A 164 -12.35 6.69 -9.94
CA PHE A 164 -13.00 5.46 -9.51
C PHE A 164 -14.51 5.59 -9.45
N VAL A 165 -15.02 6.77 -9.15
CA VAL A 165 -16.45 7.02 -8.99
C VAL A 165 -17.05 7.74 -10.21
N GLY A 166 -16.22 8.48 -10.97
CA GLY A 166 -16.68 9.25 -12.13
C GLY A 166 -17.46 10.51 -11.75
N GLU A 167 -17.28 11.02 -10.54
CA GLU A 167 -17.99 12.21 -10.05
C GLU A 167 -17.00 13.26 -9.58
N LYS A 168 -17.23 14.48 -10.04
CA LYS A 168 -16.59 15.67 -9.48
C LYS A 168 -17.45 16.17 -8.33
N LEU A 169 -17.05 15.84 -7.11
CA LEU A 169 -17.78 16.27 -5.91
C LEU A 169 -17.63 17.78 -5.67
N SER A 170 -18.65 18.38 -5.07
CA SER A 170 -18.48 19.68 -4.43
C SER A 170 -17.41 19.57 -3.33
N ARG A 171 -16.76 20.68 -2.98
CA ARG A 171 -15.73 20.69 -1.95
C ARG A 171 -16.27 20.18 -0.61
N ASP A 172 -17.47 20.60 -0.24
CA ASP A 172 -18.13 20.18 1.00
C ASP A 172 -18.42 18.66 1.02
N ASP A 173 -18.85 18.09 -0.11
CA ASP A 173 -19.09 16.66 -0.22
C ASP A 173 -17.76 15.87 -0.21
N ALA A 174 -16.72 16.36 -0.86
CA ALA A 174 -15.39 15.77 -0.82
C ALA A 174 -14.82 15.78 0.61
N ASP A 175 -14.94 16.88 1.34
CA ASP A 175 -14.50 17.00 2.73
C ASP A 175 -15.30 16.06 3.65
N ARG A 176 -16.62 15.96 3.45
CA ARG A 176 -17.48 15.02 4.18
C ARG A 176 -17.09 13.56 3.92
N MET A 177 -16.85 13.20 2.67
CA MET A 177 -16.38 11.86 2.30
C MET A 177 -15.01 11.56 2.88
N ASN A 178 -14.08 12.52 2.82
CA ASN A 178 -12.76 12.36 3.42
C ASN A 178 -12.84 12.15 4.95
N ALA A 179 -13.67 12.93 5.66
CA ALA A 179 -13.88 12.76 7.10
C ALA A 179 -14.46 11.37 7.42
N ALA A 180 -15.47 10.92 6.67
CA ALA A 180 -16.03 9.58 6.83
C ALA A 180 -14.96 8.50 6.55
N PHE A 181 -14.13 8.69 5.53
CA PHE A 181 -13.04 7.77 5.22
C PHE A 181 -11.99 7.67 6.33
N VAL A 182 -11.56 8.79 6.90
CA VAL A 182 -10.62 8.82 8.02
C VAL A 182 -11.20 8.05 9.20
N ASP A 183 -12.46 8.31 9.59
CA ASP A 183 -13.13 7.59 10.67
C ASP A 183 -13.23 6.07 10.41
N LEU A 184 -13.48 5.68 9.17
CA LEU A 184 -13.59 4.28 8.76
C LEU A 184 -12.23 3.54 8.88
N ILE A 185 -11.14 4.18 8.42
CA ILE A 185 -9.78 3.63 8.48
C ILE A 185 -9.30 3.54 9.93
N GLU A 186 -9.48 4.62 10.71
CA GLU A 186 -9.09 4.64 12.12
C GLU A 186 -9.77 3.54 12.92
N ALA A 187 -11.05 3.29 12.65
CA ALA A 187 -11.81 2.23 13.32
C ALA A 187 -11.20 0.83 13.11
N GLY A 188 -10.53 0.58 11.97
CA GLY A 188 -9.79 -0.66 11.72
C GLY A 188 -8.69 -0.94 12.75
N SER A 189 -8.10 0.11 13.32
CA SER A 189 -7.06 0.04 14.36
C SER A 189 -7.60 0.01 15.80
N ALA A 190 -8.95 0.10 16.00
CA ALA A 190 -9.56 0.17 17.31
C ALA A 190 -9.30 -1.09 18.13
N LEU A 191 -8.76 -0.92 19.33
CA LEU A 191 -8.59 -2.00 20.31
C LEU A 191 -9.92 -2.37 20.98
N VAL A 192 -10.77 -1.38 21.20
CA VAL A 192 -12.11 -1.55 21.81
C VAL A 192 -13.15 -1.53 20.69
N ARG A 193 -13.70 -2.70 20.37
CA ARG A 193 -14.62 -2.93 19.24
C ARG A 193 -16.07 -3.06 19.71
N VAL A 194 -16.54 -2.03 20.40
CA VAL A 194 -17.93 -1.92 20.86
C VAL A 194 -18.61 -0.72 20.20
N ARG A 195 -19.87 -0.87 19.80
CA ARG A 195 -20.68 0.19 19.16
C ARG A 195 -21.32 1.12 20.20
N LEU A 196 -20.50 1.61 21.16
CA LEU A 196 -20.97 2.60 22.14
C LEU A 196 -20.70 4.02 21.63
N PRO A 197 -21.60 4.99 21.91
CA PRO A 197 -21.37 6.39 21.54
C PRO A 197 -20.02 6.90 22.00
N GLY A 198 -19.32 7.65 21.14
CA GLY A 198 -17.98 8.19 21.43
C GLY A 198 -16.82 7.24 21.15
N THR A 199 -17.04 5.94 20.93
CA THR A 199 -15.94 5.03 20.57
C THR A 199 -15.53 5.20 19.10
N MET A 200 -14.23 5.00 18.82
CA MET A 200 -13.67 4.98 17.47
C MET A 200 -14.40 3.94 16.58
N TRP A 201 -14.71 2.78 17.15
CA TRP A 201 -15.44 1.72 16.46
C TRP A 201 -16.87 2.15 16.03
N ALA A 202 -17.59 2.85 16.91
CA ALA A 202 -18.91 3.38 16.58
C ALA A 202 -18.85 4.49 15.52
N ARG A 203 -17.81 5.34 15.53
CA ARG A 203 -17.59 6.33 14.48
C ARG A 203 -17.36 5.67 13.12
N GLY A 204 -16.48 4.67 13.06
CA GLY A 204 -16.24 3.92 11.82
C GLY A 204 -17.49 3.25 11.25
N HIS A 205 -18.35 2.69 12.09
CA HIS A 205 -19.61 2.11 11.61
C HIS A 205 -20.61 3.16 11.08
N ARG A 206 -20.64 4.36 11.66
CA ARG A 206 -21.44 5.47 11.09
C ARG A 206 -20.84 5.93 9.76
N ALA A 207 -19.52 6.07 9.71
CA ALA A 207 -18.79 6.44 8.52
C ALA A 207 -19.00 5.42 7.37
N ARG A 208 -19.02 4.12 7.70
CA ARG A 208 -19.40 3.07 6.73
C ARG A 208 -20.77 3.35 6.11
N GLY A 209 -21.76 3.71 6.94
CA GLY A 209 -23.11 4.06 6.45
C GLY A 209 -23.09 5.23 5.45
N VAL A 210 -22.36 6.29 5.75
CA VAL A 210 -22.20 7.45 4.84
C VAL A 210 -21.59 7.03 3.50
N VAL A 211 -20.54 6.21 3.53
CA VAL A 211 -19.88 5.72 2.32
C VAL A 211 -20.78 4.79 1.51
N ASP A 212 -21.50 3.88 2.18
CA ASP A 212 -22.41 2.94 1.54
C ASP A 212 -23.60 3.66 0.90
N GLU A 213 -24.18 4.68 1.56
CA GLU A 213 -25.23 5.54 1.02
C GLU A 213 -24.77 6.30 -0.22
N PHE A 214 -23.55 6.87 -0.17
CA PHE A 214 -22.97 7.58 -1.31
C PHE A 214 -22.85 6.68 -2.55
N PHE A 215 -22.24 5.51 -2.43
CA PHE A 215 -22.11 4.59 -3.57
C PHE A 215 -23.47 4.05 -4.03
N SER A 216 -24.39 3.75 -3.08
CA SER A 216 -25.72 3.25 -3.42
C SER A 216 -26.54 4.27 -4.22
N ALA A 217 -26.40 5.56 -3.92
CA ALA A 217 -27.09 6.63 -4.65
C ALA A 217 -26.63 6.76 -6.11
N LEU A 218 -25.38 6.39 -6.41
CA LEU A 218 -24.80 6.44 -7.76
C LEU A 218 -25.15 5.21 -8.62
N LEU A 219 -25.49 4.07 -8.01
CA LEU A 219 -25.72 2.80 -8.70
C LEU A 219 -26.72 2.86 -9.85
N PRO A 220 -27.93 3.48 -9.70
CA PRO A 220 -28.90 3.48 -10.78
C PRO A 220 -28.38 4.14 -12.06
N ALA A 221 -27.65 5.25 -11.92
CA ALA A 221 -27.05 5.94 -13.06
C ALA A 221 -25.95 5.09 -13.71
N ARG A 222 -25.08 4.45 -12.90
CA ARG A 222 -23.97 3.59 -13.39
C ARG A 222 -24.45 2.28 -14.00
N ARG A 223 -25.59 1.76 -13.56
CA ARG A 223 -26.24 0.57 -14.18
C ARG A 223 -26.88 0.91 -15.53
N SER A 224 -27.41 2.13 -15.70
CA SER A 224 -28.11 2.55 -16.91
C SER A 224 -27.18 2.97 -18.07
N ALA A 225 -25.97 3.40 -17.76
CA ALA A 225 -25.00 3.89 -18.76
C ALA A 225 -23.59 3.39 -18.43
N ASP A 226 -22.87 2.89 -19.43
CA ASP A 226 -21.45 2.55 -19.29
C ASP A 226 -20.62 3.85 -19.27
N GLY A 227 -19.68 3.90 -18.34
CA GLY A 227 -18.79 5.06 -18.15
C GLY A 227 -17.31 4.63 -18.11
N PRO A 228 -16.40 5.60 -18.20
CA PRO A 228 -14.97 5.33 -18.14
C PRO A 228 -14.47 4.96 -16.72
N ASP A 229 -15.28 5.24 -15.68
CA ASP A 229 -14.91 5.06 -14.28
C ASP A 229 -14.94 3.60 -13.82
N LEU A 230 -14.29 3.31 -12.68
CA LEU A 230 -14.21 1.97 -12.10
C LEU A 230 -15.60 1.45 -11.69
N MET A 231 -16.46 2.30 -11.12
CA MET A 231 -17.78 1.88 -10.65
C MET A 231 -18.66 1.43 -11.81
N SER A 232 -18.66 2.17 -12.93
CA SER A 232 -19.32 1.75 -14.18
C SER A 232 -18.77 0.43 -14.69
N ALA A 233 -17.44 0.25 -14.71
CA ALA A 233 -16.83 -1.01 -15.10
C ALA A 233 -17.29 -2.18 -14.23
N LEU A 234 -17.39 -2.01 -12.91
CA LEU A 234 -17.90 -3.05 -12.00
C LEU A 234 -19.39 -3.33 -12.19
N CYS A 235 -20.20 -2.31 -12.51
CA CYS A 235 -21.63 -2.45 -12.77
C CYS A 235 -21.91 -3.28 -14.02
N HIS A 236 -21.07 -3.17 -15.05
CA HIS A 236 -21.28 -3.84 -16.35
C HIS A 236 -20.45 -5.12 -16.54
N ALA A 237 -19.47 -5.36 -15.68
CA ALA A 237 -18.64 -6.55 -15.78
C ALA A 237 -19.45 -7.84 -15.59
N ARG A 238 -19.11 -8.84 -16.40
CA ARG A 238 -19.72 -10.17 -16.35
C ARG A 238 -18.67 -11.22 -16.07
N ASP A 239 -19.04 -12.24 -15.34
CA ASP A 239 -18.25 -13.45 -15.19
C ASP A 239 -18.43 -14.38 -16.39
N ASP A 240 -17.67 -15.47 -16.45
CA ASP A 240 -17.71 -16.48 -17.53
C ASP A 240 -19.10 -17.13 -17.69
N ASP A 241 -19.89 -17.19 -16.61
CA ASP A 241 -21.28 -17.68 -16.61
C ASP A 241 -22.30 -16.59 -16.98
N GLY A 242 -21.86 -15.38 -17.36
CA GLY A 242 -22.70 -14.24 -17.69
C GLY A 242 -23.30 -13.48 -16.49
N SER A 243 -23.05 -13.94 -15.25
CA SER A 243 -23.54 -13.28 -14.03
C SER A 243 -22.85 -11.93 -13.82
N GLN A 244 -23.60 -10.99 -13.25
CA GLN A 244 -23.07 -9.67 -12.84
C GLN A 244 -22.94 -9.61 -11.32
N LEU A 245 -22.15 -8.64 -10.85
CA LEU A 245 -22.12 -8.28 -9.44
C LEU A 245 -23.47 -7.70 -9.02
N SER A 246 -23.99 -8.10 -7.85
CA SER A 246 -25.14 -7.45 -7.24
C SER A 246 -24.79 -6.02 -6.80
N ASP A 247 -25.79 -5.18 -6.57
CA ASP A 247 -25.59 -3.80 -6.11
C ASP A 247 -24.78 -3.76 -4.80
N GLN A 248 -25.08 -4.65 -3.85
CA GLN A 248 -24.32 -4.75 -2.61
C GLN A 248 -22.85 -5.14 -2.85
N GLN A 249 -22.57 -6.04 -3.79
CA GLN A 249 -21.19 -6.42 -4.13
C GLN A 249 -20.43 -5.25 -4.75
N VAL A 250 -21.08 -4.45 -5.60
CA VAL A 250 -20.46 -3.24 -6.17
C VAL A 250 -20.13 -2.25 -5.06
N VAL A 251 -21.07 -1.96 -4.16
CA VAL A 251 -20.84 -1.04 -3.01
C VAL A 251 -19.70 -1.54 -2.12
N ASP A 252 -19.68 -2.83 -1.77
CA ASP A 252 -18.65 -3.42 -0.91
C ASP A 252 -17.26 -3.31 -1.56
N LEU A 253 -17.17 -3.57 -2.86
CA LEU A 253 -15.92 -3.46 -3.62
C LEU A 253 -15.47 -2.01 -3.75
N MET A 254 -16.38 -1.07 -4.06
CA MET A 254 -16.05 0.37 -4.17
C MET A 254 -15.56 0.92 -2.83
N ARG A 255 -16.23 0.60 -1.71
CA ARG A 255 -15.78 0.99 -0.37
C ARG A 255 -14.37 0.45 -0.09
N PHE A 256 -14.11 -0.82 -0.44
CA PHE A 256 -12.80 -1.42 -0.26
C PHE A 256 -11.74 -0.80 -1.18
N MET A 257 -12.08 -0.52 -2.44
CA MET A 257 -11.14 0.09 -3.41
C MET A 257 -10.71 1.48 -2.97
N LEU A 258 -11.64 2.28 -2.51
CA LEU A 258 -11.32 3.61 -2.00
C LEU A 258 -10.39 3.52 -0.78
N PHE A 259 -10.66 2.57 0.16
CA PHE A 259 -9.75 2.28 1.28
C PHE A 259 -8.36 1.87 0.79
N ALA A 260 -8.27 0.98 -0.18
CA ALA A 260 -7.00 0.43 -0.62
C ALA A 260 -6.16 1.46 -1.40
N ALA A 261 -6.79 2.34 -2.18
CA ALA A 261 -6.10 3.27 -3.06
C ALA A 261 -5.62 4.54 -2.35
N HIS A 262 -6.45 5.15 -1.52
CA HIS A 262 -6.22 6.50 -1.02
C HIS A 262 -4.96 6.64 -0.14
N ASP A 263 -4.89 5.93 1.00
CA ASP A 263 -3.77 6.09 1.93
C ASP A 263 -2.47 5.51 1.37
N THR A 264 -2.53 4.42 0.60
CA THR A 264 -1.32 3.80 0.05
C THR A 264 -0.67 4.69 -1.02
N ALA A 265 -1.46 5.32 -1.89
CA ALA A 265 -0.96 6.29 -2.86
C ALA A 265 -0.41 7.54 -2.16
N THR A 266 -1.12 8.06 -1.15
CA THR A 266 -0.63 9.17 -0.33
C THR A 266 0.75 8.87 0.26
N ILE A 267 0.96 7.69 0.87
CA ILE A 267 2.25 7.29 1.45
C ILE A 267 3.32 7.18 0.37
N ALA A 268 3.00 6.61 -0.80
CA ALA A 268 3.95 6.48 -1.90
C ALA A 268 4.41 7.86 -2.40
N MET A 269 3.48 8.77 -2.70
CA MET A 269 3.78 10.14 -3.16
C MET A 269 4.52 10.94 -2.08
N THR A 270 4.10 10.84 -0.82
CA THR A 270 4.77 11.49 0.32
C THR A 270 6.21 11.00 0.46
N SER A 271 6.45 9.69 0.32
CA SER A 271 7.80 9.13 0.38
C SER A 271 8.69 9.64 -0.76
N MET A 272 8.17 9.69 -1.99
CA MET A 272 8.91 10.25 -3.14
C MET A 272 9.21 11.73 -2.93
N ALA A 273 8.23 12.53 -2.53
CA ALA A 273 8.39 13.97 -2.29
C ALA A 273 9.42 14.24 -1.18
N TYR A 274 9.36 13.50 -0.08
CA TYR A 274 10.33 13.60 1.01
C TYR A 274 11.76 13.34 0.52
N ARG A 275 11.97 12.21 -0.18
CA ARG A 275 13.30 11.83 -0.67
C ARG A 275 13.87 12.83 -1.66
N LEU A 276 13.05 13.29 -2.58
CA LEU A 276 13.44 14.31 -3.56
C LEU A 276 13.70 15.68 -2.89
N GLY A 277 12.93 16.04 -1.86
CA GLY A 277 13.17 17.25 -1.08
C GLY A 277 14.53 17.28 -0.36
N ARG A 278 15.04 16.10 0.01
CA ARG A 278 16.36 15.94 0.67
C ARG A 278 17.50 15.67 -0.28
N ASP A 279 17.25 15.14 -1.46
CA ASP A 279 18.29 14.79 -2.45
C ASP A 279 18.21 15.74 -3.64
N ALA A 280 19.03 16.81 -3.61
CA ALA A 280 19.07 17.81 -4.68
C ALA A 280 19.51 17.22 -6.03
N ARG A 281 20.35 16.18 -6.04
CA ARG A 281 20.84 15.52 -7.27
C ARG A 281 19.67 14.81 -7.96
N TRP A 282 18.92 13.98 -7.21
CA TRP A 282 17.79 13.25 -7.78
C TRP A 282 16.61 14.19 -8.07
N ARG A 283 16.40 15.23 -7.26
CA ARG A 283 15.40 16.26 -7.58
C ARG A 283 15.71 16.94 -8.92
N ALA A 284 16.97 17.31 -9.17
CA ALA A 284 17.37 17.90 -10.45
C ALA A 284 17.07 16.96 -11.64
N ARG A 285 17.44 15.66 -11.54
CA ARG A 285 17.14 14.66 -12.58
C ARG A 285 15.64 14.53 -12.85
N VAL A 286 14.81 14.55 -11.80
CA VAL A 286 13.35 14.51 -11.93
C VAL A 286 12.81 15.77 -12.60
N VAL A 287 13.37 16.94 -12.28
CA VAL A 287 13.00 18.21 -12.95
C VAL A 287 13.37 18.19 -14.43
N ASP A 288 14.59 17.75 -14.77
CA ASP A 288 15.04 17.64 -16.16
C ASP A 288 14.16 16.66 -16.95
N GLU A 289 13.81 15.53 -16.34
CA GLU A 289 12.89 14.55 -16.92
C GLU A 289 11.49 15.13 -17.12
N ALA A 290 10.97 15.89 -16.14
CA ALA A 290 9.68 16.54 -16.25
C ALA A 290 9.65 17.59 -17.37
N GLN A 291 10.73 18.32 -17.59
CA GLN A 291 10.86 19.25 -18.71
C GLN A 291 10.89 18.50 -20.05
N ARG A 292 11.66 17.43 -20.15
CA ARG A 292 11.78 16.58 -21.35
C ARG A 292 10.44 15.98 -21.77
N LEU A 293 9.62 15.53 -20.82
CA LEU A 293 8.33 14.86 -21.07
C LEU A 293 7.19 15.83 -21.42
N GLY A 294 7.37 17.14 -21.20
CA GLY A 294 6.36 18.15 -21.52
C GLY A 294 5.25 18.28 -20.46
N GLU A 295 4.13 18.90 -20.82
CA GLU A 295 3.09 19.26 -19.83
C GLU A 295 2.19 18.08 -19.42
N ALA A 296 1.82 17.23 -20.36
CA ALA A 296 0.87 16.14 -20.14
C ALA A 296 1.42 14.83 -20.73
N PRO A 297 2.33 14.15 -20.00
CA PRO A 297 2.92 12.91 -20.50
C PRO A 297 1.87 11.79 -20.55
N SER A 298 1.96 10.97 -21.61
CA SER A 298 1.10 9.77 -21.72
C SER A 298 1.49 8.70 -20.71
N ALA A 299 0.58 7.77 -20.45
CA ALA A 299 0.88 6.61 -19.61
C ALA A 299 2.06 5.78 -20.14
N ALA A 300 2.19 5.65 -21.46
CA ALA A 300 3.30 4.94 -22.10
C ALA A 300 4.63 5.68 -21.85
N THR A 301 4.65 6.98 -22.01
CA THR A 301 5.83 7.83 -21.77
C THR A 301 6.29 7.75 -20.32
N LEU A 302 5.37 7.85 -19.36
CA LEU A 302 5.70 7.71 -17.92
C LEU A 302 6.25 6.31 -17.61
N LYS A 303 5.65 5.25 -18.16
CA LYS A 303 6.12 3.87 -17.97
C LYS A 303 7.52 3.62 -18.54
N GLN A 304 7.94 4.39 -19.54
CA GLN A 304 9.28 4.31 -20.12
C GLN A 304 10.32 5.18 -19.41
N SER A 305 9.91 6.03 -18.47
CA SER A 305 10.83 6.86 -17.71
C SER A 305 11.55 6.07 -16.62
N ASP A 306 12.81 5.74 -16.86
CA ASP A 306 13.66 5.06 -15.87
C ASP A 306 13.86 5.92 -14.62
N VAL A 307 13.91 7.24 -14.76
CA VAL A 307 14.06 8.18 -13.65
C VAL A 307 12.87 8.09 -12.68
N TYR A 308 11.64 8.18 -13.18
CA TYR A 308 10.46 8.07 -12.33
C TYR A 308 10.32 6.66 -11.74
N GLN A 309 10.59 5.62 -12.53
CA GLN A 309 10.56 4.25 -12.04
C GLN A 309 11.57 4.00 -10.92
N ALA A 310 12.80 4.51 -11.07
CA ALA A 310 13.85 4.33 -10.09
C ALA A 310 13.52 5.04 -8.77
N VAL A 311 13.06 6.28 -8.82
CA VAL A 311 12.64 7.06 -7.64
C VAL A 311 11.45 6.40 -6.95
N PHE A 312 10.43 5.97 -7.69
CA PHE A 312 9.27 5.27 -7.15
C PHE A 312 9.67 3.96 -6.45
N LYS A 313 10.42 3.11 -7.13
CA LYS A 313 10.83 1.81 -6.59
C LYS A 313 11.69 1.95 -5.34
N GLU A 314 12.65 2.87 -5.34
CA GLU A 314 13.53 3.11 -4.18
C GLU A 314 12.76 3.73 -3.00
N SER A 315 11.83 4.64 -3.27
CA SER A 315 10.97 5.20 -2.23
C SER A 315 10.12 4.13 -1.55
N LEU A 316 9.52 3.21 -2.32
CA LEU A 316 8.75 2.09 -1.79
C LEU A 316 9.62 1.00 -1.15
N ARG A 317 10.88 0.84 -1.58
CA ARG A 317 11.83 -0.04 -0.90
C ARG A 317 12.07 0.43 0.53
N LEU A 318 12.37 1.72 0.68
CA LEU A 318 12.67 2.30 1.99
C LEU A 318 11.42 2.44 2.88
N ARG A 319 10.27 2.73 2.27
CA ARG A 319 9.01 2.92 3.00
C ARG A 319 7.82 2.35 2.23
N PRO A 320 7.64 1.01 2.26
CA PRO A 320 6.46 0.41 1.65
C PRO A 320 5.20 0.81 2.41
N PRO A 321 4.11 1.22 1.72
CA PRO A 321 2.84 1.55 2.37
C PRO A 321 2.26 0.41 3.21
N VAL A 322 2.45 -0.83 2.77
CA VAL A 322 2.05 -2.04 3.49
C VAL A 322 3.30 -2.89 3.78
N PRO A 323 3.88 -2.77 5.00
CA PRO A 323 5.17 -3.39 5.32
C PRO A 323 5.11 -4.89 5.61
N VAL A 324 3.91 -5.46 5.75
CA VAL A 324 3.70 -6.86 6.13
C VAL A 324 2.62 -7.54 5.29
N ILE A 325 2.75 -8.84 5.11
CA ILE A 325 1.80 -9.69 4.38
C ILE A 325 1.35 -10.79 5.33
N PRO A 326 0.21 -10.65 6.02
CA PRO A 326 -0.29 -11.64 6.95
C PRO A 326 -1.09 -12.75 6.24
N ARG A 327 -1.03 -13.96 6.81
CA ARG A 327 -1.80 -15.15 6.42
C ARG A 327 -2.17 -15.97 7.65
N ALA A 328 -3.14 -16.84 7.53
CA ALA A 328 -3.44 -17.88 8.52
C ALA A 328 -3.29 -19.27 7.90
N ALA A 329 -2.57 -20.16 8.54
CA ALA A 329 -2.48 -21.56 8.15
C ALA A 329 -3.78 -22.28 8.49
N ILE A 330 -4.49 -22.79 7.50
CA ILE A 330 -5.75 -23.54 7.68
C ILE A 330 -5.52 -25.07 7.73
N ALA A 331 -4.31 -25.50 7.39
CA ALA A 331 -3.83 -26.88 7.47
C ALA A 331 -2.38 -26.87 7.98
N ASP A 332 -1.90 -28.02 8.42
CA ASP A 332 -0.47 -28.22 8.67
C ASP A 332 0.28 -28.09 7.34
N THR A 333 1.36 -27.29 7.34
CA THR A 333 2.15 -27.00 6.13
C THR A 333 3.59 -26.67 6.49
N SER A 334 4.36 -26.14 5.55
CA SER A 334 5.75 -25.73 5.78
C SER A 334 6.11 -24.45 5.02
N ILE A 335 7.10 -23.71 5.54
CA ILE A 335 7.78 -22.58 4.88
C ILE A 335 9.28 -22.69 5.19
N GLY A 336 10.13 -22.59 4.19
CA GLY A 336 11.58 -22.63 4.37
C GLY A 336 12.06 -23.89 5.11
N GLY A 337 11.42 -25.04 4.88
CA GLY A 337 11.73 -26.28 5.57
C GLY A 337 11.27 -26.35 7.04
N HIS A 338 10.49 -25.37 7.52
CA HIS A 338 9.98 -25.34 8.89
C HIS A 338 8.49 -25.73 8.94
N PHE A 339 8.14 -26.51 9.92
CA PHE A 339 6.76 -26.95 10.15
C PHE A 339 5.88 -25.81 10.68
N ILE A 340 4.77 -25.55 10.01
CA ILE A 340 3.78 -24.55 10.37
C ILE A 340 2.47 -25.27 10.73
N PRO A 341 2.10 -25.32 12.01
CA PRO A 341 0.87 -25.98 12.45
C PRO A 341 -0.38 -25.24 11.95
N LYS A 342 -1.46 -25.98 11.70
CA LYS A 342 -2.79 -25.42 11.49
C LYS A 342 -3.16 -24.41 12.60
N GLY A 343 -3.83 -23.31 12.22
CA GLY A 343 -4.24 -22.24 13.13
C GLY A 343 -3.15 -21.22 13.46
N THR A 344 -1.94 -21.39 12.91
CA THR A 344 -0.84 -20.43 13.08
C THR A 344 -1.05 -19.22 12.21
N PHE A 345 -0.90 -18.02 12.79
CA PHE A 345 -0.77 -16.79 12.00
C PHE A 345 0.67 -16.66 11.51
N VAL A 346 0.81 -16.30 10.25
CA VAL A 346 2.09 -16.12 9.57
C VAL A 346 2.15 -14.69 9.04
N ILE A 347 3.21 -13.97 9.35
CA ILE A 347 3.43 -12.59 8.88
C ILE A 347 4.75 -12.54 8.14
N ALA A 348 4.69 -12.36 6.83
CA ALA A 348 5.89 -11.99 6.09
C ALA A 348 6.13 -10.49 6.20
N VAL A 349 7.36 -10.10 6.57
CA VAL A 349 7.75 -8.70 6.74
C VAL A 349 8.48 -8.24 5.48
N SER A 350 7.73 -7.74 4.49
CA SER A 350 8.31 -7.26 3.23
C SER A 350 9.26 -6.08 3.44
N ALA A 351 8.99 -5.21 4.42
CA ALA A 351 9.87 -4.10 4.77
C ALA A 351 11.28 -4.55 5.21
N SER A 352 11.40 -5.69 5.92
CA SER A 352 12.71 -6.23 6.28
C SER A 352 13.44 -6.83 5.08
N ASN A 353 12.71 -7.48 4.15
CA ASN A 353 13.30 -7.98 2.91
C ASN A 353 13.94 -6.87 2.07
N HIS A 354 13.36 -5.67 2.13
CA HIS A 354 13.87 -4.48 1.45
C HIS A 354 15.15 -3.91 2.11
N ARG A 355 15.58 -4.45 3.25
CA ARG A 355 16.76 -3.99 4.01
C ARG A 355 17.79 -5.07 4.26
N ILE A 356 17.64 -6.27 3.73
CA ILE A 356 18.63 -7.35 3.86
C ILE A 356 19.96 -6.89 3.22
N PRO A 357 21.05 -6.72 3.98
CA PRO A 357 22.29 -6.12 3.46
C PRO A 357 22.94 -6.91 2.33
N GLU A 358 22.77 -8.23 2.32
CA GLU A 358 23.27 -9.14 1.31
C GLU A 358 22.59 -8.93 -0.06
N ILE A 359 21.38 -8.38 -0.06
CA ILE A 359 20.60 -8.07 -1.25
C ILE A 359 20.66 -6.58 -1.59
N TRP A 360 20.70 -5.73 -0.56
CA TRP A 360 20.64 -4.27 -0.66
C TRP A 360 21.85 -3.63 0.04
N PRO A 361 23.01 -3.50 -0.61
CA PRO A 361 24.18 -2.83 -0.02
C PRO A 361 23.81 -1.42 0.45
N ARG A 362 24.24 -1.01 1.66
CA ARG A 362 23.84 0.25 2.31
C ARG A 362 22.31 0.43 2.33
N PRO A 363 21.56 -0.45 3.00
CA PRO A 363 20.12 -0.59 2.82
C PRO A 363 19.31 0.65 3.23
N ASP A 364 19.82 1.49 4.12
CA ASP A 364 19.11 2.67 4.63
C ASP A 364 19.31 3.92 3.77
N PHE A 365 20.24 3.89 2.81
CA PHE A 365 20.48 5.01 1.90
C PHE A 365 19.47 5.03 0.76
N PHE A 366 18.94 6.22 0.46
CA PHE A 366 18.16 6.47 -0.74
C PHE A 366 19.09 6.50 -1.95
N ASP A 367 18.97 5.50 -2.79
CA ASP A 367 19.83 5.30 -3.95
C ASP A 367 19.04 4.72 -5.13
N PRO A 368 18.28 5.55 -5.86
CA PRO A 368 17.51 5.09 -7.03
C PRO A 368 18.36 4.47 -8.14
N GLU A 369 19.69 4.72 -8.17
CA GLU A 369 20.59 4.07 -9.14
C GLU A 369 20.45 2.53 -9.11
N ARG A 370 20.07 1.94 -7.98
CA ARG A 370 19.81 0.50 -7.83
C ARG A 370 18.79 -0.04 -8.81
N PHE A 371 17.87 0.81 -9.27
CA PHE A 371 16.76 0.46 -10.15
C PHE A 371 16.92 0.99 -11.57
N MET A 372 18.02 1.70 -11.86
CA MET A 372 18.35 2.08 -13.22
C MET A 372 18.75 0.83 -14.03
N PRO A 373 18.41 0.75 -15.33
CA PRO A 373 18.64 -0.45 -16.15
C PRO A 373 20.09 -0.95 -16.14
N GLU A 374 21.06 -0.04 -16.15
CA GLU A 374 22.49 -0.36 -16.13
C GLU A 374 22.95 -0.97 -14.80
N ASN A 375 22.24 -0.72 -13.71
CA ASN A 375 22.56 -1.20 -12.37
C ASN A 375 21.55 -2.25 -11.87
N ALA A 376 20.60 -2.66 -12.70
CA ALA A 376 19.60 -3.66 -12.37
C ALA A 376 20.25 -5.03 -12.20
N GLU A 377 20.76 -5.30 -10.99
CA GLU A 377 21.25 -6.63 -10.62
C GLU A 377 20.13 -7.68 -10.70
N ARG A 378 20.53 -8.93 -10.98
CA ARG A 378 19.61 -10.07 -10.94
C ARG A 378 19.24 -10.43 -9.51
N ARG A 379 18.36 -9.63 -8.89
CA ARG A 379 17.79 -9.93 -7.58
C ARG A 379 16.63 -10.92 -7.70
N HIS A 380 16.41 -11.68 -6.65
CA HIS A 380 15.16 -12.43 -6.57
C HIS A 380 13.97 -11.49 -6.69
N ARG A 381 12.95 -11.85 -7.49
CA ARG A 381 11.81 -10.95 -7.79
C ARG A 381 11.06 -10.44 -6.56
N LEU A 382 11.05 -11.21 -5.45
CA LEU A 382 10.42 -10.84 -4.19
C LEU A 382 11.38 -10.21 -3.18
N ALA A 383 12.61 -9.90 -3.58
CA ALA A 383 13.49 -9.02 -2.81
C ALA A 383 12.89 -7.62 -2.71
N TRP A 384 12.15 -7.19 -3.75
CA TRP A 384 11.35 -5.98 -3.78
C TRP A 384 9.87 -6.35 -3.95
N ALA A 385 9.11 -6.32 -2.85
CA ALA A 385 7.73 -6.80 -2.82
C ALA A 385 6.75 -5.85 -2.09
N PRO A 386 6.76 -4.52 -2.38
CA PRO A 386 5.84 -3.59 -1.71
C PRO A 386 4.37 -3.81 -2.11
N PHE A 387 4.14 -4.52 -3.21
CA PHE A 387 2.82 -4.88 -3.74
C PHE A 387 2.42 -6.33 -3.45
N GLY A 388 3.17 -7.01 -2.57
CA GLY A 388 2.94 -8.42 -2.28
C GLY A 388 3.30 -9.34 -3.43
N GLY A 389 2.58 -10.46 -3.55
CA GLY A 389 2.82 -11.47 -4.59
C GLY A 389 1.73 -12.54 -4.63
N GLY A 390 1.80 -13.43 -5.63
CA GLY A 390 0.86 -14.51 -5.81
C GLY A 390 -0.55 -14.05 -6.20
N ALA A 391 -1.55 -14.84 -5.81
CA ALA A 391 -2.94 -14.55 -6.16
C ALA A 391 -3.45 -13.21 -5.61
N HIS A 392 -2.97 -12.78 -4.47
CA HIS A 392 -3.35 -11.53 -3.80
C HIS A 392 -2.36 -10.36 -4.07
N GLN A 393 -1.55 -10.44 -5.12
CA GLN A 393 -0.72 -9.31 -5.54
C GLN A 393 -1.59 -8.07 -5.80
N CYS A 394 -1.12 -6.89 -5.45
CA CYS A 394 -1.87 -5.64 -5.63
C CYS A 394 -2.38 -5.50 -7.07
N ILE A 395 -3.69 -5.29 -7.22
CA ILE A 395 -4.35 -5.10 -8.52
C ILE A 395 -4.03 -3.72 -9.10
N GLY A 396 -3.88 -2.71 -8.23
CA GLY A 396 -3.62 -1.32 -8.59
C GLY A 396 -2.14 -0.97 -8.77
N MET A 397 -1.22 -1.94 -8.86
CA MET A 397 0.23 -1.67 -8.92
C MET A 397 0.61 -0.71 -10.06
N ASN A 398 0.10 -0.95 -11.26
CA ASN A 398 0.40 -0.11 -12.42
C ASN A 398 -0.27 1.28 -12.32
N PHE A 399 -1.47 1.33 -11.75
CA PHE A 399 -2.17 2.58 -11.48
C PHE A 399 -1.42 3.43 -10.45
N SER A 400 -1.02 2.83 -9.32
CA SER A 400 -0.24 3.50 -8.27
C SER A 400 1.06 4.12 -8.80
N TYR A 401 1.74 3.43 -9.73
CA TYR A 401 2.92 3.99 -10.38
C TYR A 401 2.56 5.22 -11.23
N LEU A 402 1.53 5.13 -12.08
CA LEU A 402 1.10 6.24 -12.94
C LEU A 402 0.66 7.45 -12.11
N GLU A 403 -0.15 7.23 -11.07
CA GLU A 403 -0.61 8.27 -10.17
C GLU A 403 0.56 8.99 -9.49
N ALA A 404 1.48 8.23 -8.87
CA ALA A 404 2.63 8.80 -8.18
C ALA A 404 3.61 9.50 -9.13
N ALA A 405 3.87 8.92 -10.31
CA ALA A 405 4.74 9.53 -11.31
C ALA A 405 4.12 10.81 -11.87
N THR A 406 2.81 10.84 -12.13
CA THR A 406 2.09 12.02 -12.60
C THR A 406 2.10 13.14 -11.55
N ALA A 407 1.85 12.82 -10.28
CA ALA A 407 1.91 13.78 -9.18
C ALA A 407 3.29 14.44 -9.07
N ILE A 408 4.34 13.63 -9.02
CA ILE A 408 5.74 14.12 -8.92
C ILE A 408 6.13 14.90 -10.20
N HIS A 409 5.67 14.48 -11.37
CA HIS A 409 5.89 15.20 -12.62
C HIS A 409 5.35 16.64 -12.56
N HIS A 410 4.08 16.80 -12.16
CA HIS A 410 3.47 18.13 -12.08
C HIS A 410 4.05 18.97 -10.94
N MET A 411 4.41 18.35 -9.80
CA MET A 411 5.16 19.04 -8.74
C MET A 411 6.51 19.55 -9.27
N ALA A 412 7.32 18.70 -9.91
CA ALA A 412 8.65 19.06 -10.41
C ALA A 412 8.62 20.18 -11.46
N ARG A 413 7.55 20.28 -12.22
CA ARG A 413 7.36 21.36 -13.20
C ARG A 413 6.99 22.70 -12.59
N ARG A 414 6.28 22.71 -11.45
CA ARG A 414 5.63 23.91 -10.90
C ARG A 414 6.18 24.37 -9.56
N LEU A 415 6.76 23.44 -8.80
CA LEU A 415 7.22 23.70 -7.43
C LEU A 415 8.72 23.47 -7.29
N ASP A 416 9.33 24.22 -6.40
CA ASP A 416 10.56 23.84 -5.73
C ASP A 416 10.25 23.52 -4.27
N TRP A 417 10.85 22.46 -3.74
CA TRP A 417 10.66 22.10 -2.34
C TRP A 417 11.93 21.51 -1.74
N THR A 418 12.19 21.85 -0.48
CA THR A 418 13.30 21.33 0.29
C THR A 418 12.82 20.84 1.65
N VAL A 419 13.49 19.82 2.15
CA VAL A 419 13.20 19.20 3.46
C VAL A 419 14.46 19.11 4.27
N ASP A 420 14.49 19.79 5.42
CA ASP A 420 15.65 19.81 6.31
C ASP A 420 15.54 18.77 7.44
N SER A 421 14.30 18.43 7.85
CA SER A 421 14.07 17.48 8.94
C SER A 421 14.23 16.03 8.51
N ASP A 422 14.77 15.19 9.39
CA ASP A 422 14.81 13.73 9.25
C ASP A 422 13.71 13.01 10.07
N ASP A 423 12.76 13.75 10.63
CA ASP A 423 11.67 13.21 11.45
C ASP A 423 10.79 12.20 10.72
N TYR A 424 10.61 12.37 9.40
CA TYR A 424 9.86 11.42 8.58
C TYR A 424 10.51 10.03 8.59
N GLU A 425 11.83 9.92 8.62
CA GLU A 425 12.55 8.65 8.66
C GLU A 425 12.47 7.97 10.02
N ARG A 426 12.46 8.76 11.11
CA ARG A 426 12.47 8.27 12.49
C ARG A 426 11.10 7.80 12.97
N ARG A 427 10.02 8.19 12.31
CA ARG A 427 8.67 7.85 12.74
C ARG A 427 8.24 6.49 12.21
N ASP A 428 7.60 5.74 13.08
CA ASP A 428 7.25 4.34 12.95
C ASP A 428 6.62 3.92 11.61
N VAL A 429 7.04 2.73 11.17
CA VAL A 429 6.48 1.99 10.04
C VAL A 429 5.22 1.22 10.49
N ALA A 430 4.28 1.88 11.16
CA ALA A 430 2.98 1.28 11.42
C ALA A 430 2.15 1.20 10.14
N LEU A 431 1.28 0.20 10.04
CA LEU A 431 0.40 -0.09 8.89
C LEU A 431 -0.46 1.09 8.42
N THR A 432 -0.47 2.19 9.14
CA THR A 432 -1.22 3.41 8.85
C THR A 432 -0.45 4.63 9.35
N ALA A 433 0.86 4.68 9.09
CA ALA A 433 1.64 5.80 9.57
C ALA A 433 1.12 7.11 8.96
N ASN A 434 0.29 7.80 9.74
CA ASN A 434 -0.11 9.18 9.51
C ASN A 434 1.12 10.11 9.65
N VAL A 435 2.23 9.74 9.00
CA VAL A 435 3.48 10.44 9.07
C VAL A 435 3.57 11.37 7.88
N GLY A 436 3.52 12.65 8.16
CA GLY A 436 3.83 13.73 7.24
C GLY A 436 5.19 14.31 7.52
N PHE A 437 5.58 15.24 6.70
CA PHE A 437 6.74 16.09 6.88
C PHE A 437 6.43 17.50 6.40
N SER A 438 7.11 18.47 6.96
CA SER A 438 7.08 19.86 6.51
C SER A 438 8.18 20.10 5.48
N ALA A 439 7.86 20.92 4.48
CA ALA A 439 8.79 21.35 3.44
C ALA A 439 8.71 22.87 3.27
N ALA A 440 9.84 23.48 2.91
CA ALA A 440 9.81 24.80 2.31
C ALA A 440 9.42 24.64 0.83
N VAL A 441 8.32 25.29 0.41
CA VAL A 441 7.74 25.17 -0.92
C VAL A 441 7.63 26.53 -1.59
N THR A 442 8.17 26.66 -2.81
CA THR A 442 8.11 27.87 -3.64
C THR A 442 7.72 27.49 -5.07
N ASP A 443 7.46 28.50 -5.90
CA ASP A 443 7.23 28.27 -7.33
C ASP A 443 8.55 27.98 -8.06
N ALA A 444 8.53 27.04 -9.02
CA ALA A 444 9.71 26.63 -9.78
C ALA A 444 10.35 27.77 -10.61
N ARG A 445 9.60 28.84 -10.92
CA ARG A 445 10.10 30.00 -11.67
C ARG A 445 11.11 30.83 -10.91
N GLU A 446 11.13 30.81 -9.60
CA GLU A 446 12.08 31.53 -8.76
C GLU A 446 13.51 30.96 -8.82
N ARG A 447 13.67 29.71 -9.34
CA ARG A 447 15.00 29.08 -9.52
C ARG A 447 15.87 29.75 -10.59
N SER A 448 15.28 30.38 -11.60
CA SER A 448 16.03 30.95 -12.71
C SER A 448 16.79 32.22 -12.33
N ASP A 449 16.36 32.94 -11.28
CA ASP A 449 16.97 34.22 -10.87
C ASP A 449 18.11 34.07 -9.86
N THR A 450 18.20 32.93 -9.15
CA THR A 450 19.27 32.68 -8.16
C THR A 450 20.53 32.03 -8.74
N ARG A 451 20.54 31.68 -10.03
CA ARG A 451 21.68 31.08 -10.75
C ARG A 451 22.34 32.00 -11.78
N ARG A 452 22.08 33.33 -11.73
CA ARG A 452 22.78 34.34 -12.55
C ARG A 452 23.81 35.11 -11.72
#